data_9a06396287132e792c8cfb25ab0f41d5
#
_entry.id   9a06396287132e792c8cfb25ab0f41d5
#
_cell.length_a   1.000
_cell.length_b   1.000
_cell.length_c   1.000
_cell.angle_alpha   90.00
_cell.angle_beta   90.00
_cell.angle_gamma   90.00
#
_symmetry.space_group_name_H-M   'P 1'
#
loop_
_entity.id
_entity.type
_entity.pdbx_description
1 polymer ?
#
loop_
_entity_poly.entity_id
_entity_poly.type
_entity_poly.pdbx_seq_one_letter_code
_entity_poly.pdbx_strand_id
1 'polypeptide(L)'
;MSPTSPTSGKPPFRADHVGSYLRPKRLVEARERHQAGKLDDAGLRAVEDDCIREVVQKQQDAGLHGITDGEFRRTFFHVDFLEKLAGVTVTYGEFTAAFRKDDGTEVGFAPPTMHVEEPIRHVGPIQGADYDFLAGVVSETPKVCIPAPSMLHFRGGRQAISSKVYPDLEDFYQDLAAAYRAEINDLAARGCRYLQMDDTNLAYLCDPKIRERTAARGDDPDSLTHLYCRLVNDAIAERPEDMTVCVHLCRGNFKSAWVAEGGYEPVAEILFNEMAIDGFFLEYDDERSGDFAPLRFMPKGKRVVLGLMSSKRPEVESKDALKQRIDEATQFVPVDQCALSHQCGFSSTAHGNELTEDDQWKKLARCVEVAEEVWGG
;
A
#
# COMPACT_ATOMS: atom_id res chain seq x y z
N MET A 1 38.28 17.04 5.51
CA MET A 1 37.29 17.01 4.45
C MET A 1 36.08 16.32 5.03
N SER A 2 35.01 17.05 5.35
CA SER A 2 33.77 16.47 5.83
C SER A 2 33.13 15.66 4.69
N PRO A 3 32.60 14.46 4.93
CA PRO A 3 31.87 13.75 3.91
C PRO A 3 30.62 14.57 3.59
N THR A 4 30.46 14.95 2.32
CA THR A 4 29.21 15.50 1.80
C THR A 4 28.14 14.42 1.98
N SER A 5 27.14 14.71 2.82
CA SER A 5 25.94 13.89 2.91
C SER A 5 25.35 13.73 1.51
N PRO A 6 25.01 12.51 1.07
CA PRO A 6 24.31 12.34 -0.19
C PRO A 6 22.98 13.07 -0.10
N THR A 7 22.66 13.83 -1.12
CA THR A 7 21.37 14.50 -1.29
C THR A 7 20.29 13.43 -1.55
N SER A 8 19.85 12.72 -0.51
CA SER A 8 18.64 11.93 -0.59
C SER A 8 17.49 12.91 -0.85
N GLY A 9 16.88 12.82 -2.02
CA GLY A 9 15.75 13.65 -2.40
C GLY A 9 14.57 13.47 -1.43
N LYS A 10 13.50 14.28 -1.60
CA LYS A 10 12.26 14.07 -0.84
C LYS A 10 11.52 12.83 -1.34
N PRO A 11 10.79 12.10 -0.45
CA PRO A 11 9.88 11.04 -0.87
C PRO A 11 8.81 11.53 -1.88
N PRO A 12 8.23 10.64 -2.71
CA PRO A 12 8.71 9.28 -2.96
C PRO A 12 10.05 9.31 -3.68
N PHE A 13 10.93 8.37 -3.35
CA PHE A 13 12.29 8.30 -3.88
C PHE A 13 12.32 7.75 -5.32
N ARG A 14 13.43 7.96 -6.04
CA ARG A 14 13.58 7.49 -7.43
C ARG A 14 13.54 5.96 -7.54
N ALA A 15 14.21 5.27 -6.61
CA ALA A 15 13.97 3.88 -6.32
C ALA A 15 13.13 3.79 -5.05
N ASP A 16 11.94 3.24 -5.15
CA ASP A 16 11.05 3.09 -4.00
C ASP A 16 10.40 1.71 -4.00
N HIS A 17 9.62 1.38 -3.00
CA HIS A 17 8.94 0.10 -2.86
C HIS A 17 7.62 0.26 -2.12
N VAL A 18 6.72 -0.74 -2.26
CA VAL A 18 5.39 -0.69 -1.66
C VAL A 18 5.40 -0.93 -0.15
N GLY A 19 6.39 -1.69 0.36
CA GLY A 19 6.61 -1.73 1.82
C GLY A 19 6.69 -3.12 2.43
N SER A 20 5.88 -4.09 1.99
CA SER A 20 5.86 -5.42 2.57
C SER A 20 6.90 -6.36 1.96
N TYR A 21 7.56 -7.13 2.81
CA TYR A 21 8.58 -8.11 2.46
C TYR A 21 8.18 -9.53 2.85
N LEU A 22 8.78 -10.54 2.19
CA LEU A 22 8.62 -11.95 2.56
C LEU A 22 9.08 -12.17 3.99
N ARG A 23 8.25 -12.86 4.78
CA ARG A 23 8.55 -13.14 6.19
C ARG A 23 9.65 -14.20 6.29
N PRO A 24 10.73 -13.94 7.03
CA PRO A 24 11.73 -14.96 7.32
C PRO A 24 11.09 -16.19 8.00
N LYS A 25 11.58 -17.38 7.68
CA LYS A 25 11.04 -18.65 8.21
C LYS A 25 10.89 -18.64 9.74
N ARG A 26 11.88 -18.11 10.46
CA ARG A 26 11.84 -18.01 11.92
C ARG A 26 10.68 -17.15 12.44
N LEU A 27 10.29 -16.11 11.71
CA LEU A 27 9.13 -15.29 12.07
C LEU A 27 7.83 -16.06 11.86
N VAL A 28 7.71 -16.80 10.77
CA VAL A 28 6.54 -17.67 10.50
C VAL A 28 6.41 -18.71 11.61
N GLU A 29 7.48 -19.41 11.94
CA GLU A 29 7.51 -20.40 13.01
C GLU A 29 7.19 -19.80 14.40
N ALA A 30 7.64 -18.56 14.67
CA ALA A 30 7.32 -17.87 15.92
C ALA A 30 5.83 -17.55 16.02
N ARG A 31 5.22 -17.07 14.92
CA ARG A 31 3.77 -16.81 14.85
C ARG A 31 2.93 -18.08 15.04
N GLU A 32 3.32 -19.19 14.41
CA GLU A 32 2.66 -20.48 14.60
C GLU A 32 2.75 -20.96 16.07
N ARG A 33 3.91 -20.81 16.71
CA ARG A 33 4.10 -21.13 18.13
C ARG A 33 3.26 -20.25 19.03
N HIS A 34 3.16 -18.96 18.73
CA HIS A 34 2.33 -18.01 19.46
C HIS A 34 0.84 -18.38 19.35
N GLN A 35 0.35 -18.63 18.14
CA GLN A 35 -1.02 -19.07 17.90
C GLN A 35 -1.36 -20.39 18.63
N ALA A 36 -0.37 -21.27 18.75
CA ALA A 36 -0.51 -22.53 19.50
C ALA A 36 -0.34 -22.36 21.03
N GLY A 37 -0.20 -21.13 21.54
CA GLY A 37 0.03 -20.85 22.98
C GLY A 37 1.40 -21.30 23.51
N LYS A 38 2.37 -21.58 22.63
CA LYS A 38 3.72 -22.03 22.95
C LYS A 38 4.77 -20.92 23.01
N LEU A 39 4.38 -19.70 22.71
CA LEU A 39 5.20 -18.51 22.78
C LEU A 39 4.27 -17.37 23.24
N ASP A 40 4.71 -16.57 24.18
CA ASP A 40 3.95 -15.41 24.65
C ASP A 40 4.16 -14.17 23.75
N ASP A 41 3.41 -13.09 23.99
CA ASP A 41 3.47 -11.86 23.23
C ASP A 41 4.87 -11.23 23.25
N ALA A 42 5.55 -11.27 24.40
CA ALA A 42 6.90 -10.71 24.54
C ALA A 42 7.92 -11.51 23.73
N GLY A 43 7.79 -12.84 23.71
CA GLY A 43 8.64 -13.72 22.91
C GLY A 43 8.41 -13.53 21.40
N LEU A 44 7.15 -13.38 20.96
CA LEU A 44 6.85 -13.07 19.56
C LEU A 44 7.43 -11.69 19.19
N ARG A 45 7.20 -10.67 20.02
CA ARG A 45 7.70 -9.32 19.80
C ARG A 45 9.23 -9.28 19.65
N ALA A 46 9.96 -10.04 20.46
CA ALA A 46 11.41 -10.12 20.36
C ALA A 46 11.87 -10.69 19.00
N VAL A 47 11.19 -11.72 18.49
CA VAL A 47 11.50 -12.30 17.16
C VAL A 47 11.15 -11.31 16.05
N GLU A 48 10.04 -10.61 16.15
CA GLU A 48 9.65 -9.56 15.21
C GLU A 48 10.68 -8.43 15.17
N ASP A 49 11.10 -7.94 16.33
CA ASP A 49 12.09 -6.89 16.48
C ASP A 49 13.42 -7.26 15.81
N ASP A 50 13.90 -8.49 16.01
CA ASP A 50 15.14 -8.97 15.39
C ASP A 50 14.99 -9.10 13.85
N CYS A 51 13.86 -9.62 13.37
CA CYS A 51 13.59 -9.70 11.94
C CYS A 51 13.49 -8.32 11.30
N ILE A 52 12.88 -7.34 12.00
CA ILE A 52 12.75 -5.97 11.51
C ILE A 52 14.12 -5.29 11.43
N ARG A 53 15.00 -5.44 12.43
CA ARG A 53 16.37 -4.90 12.34
C ARG A 53 17.11 -5.43 11.11
N GLU A 54 16.97 -6.73 10.82
CA GLU A 54 17.63 -7.34 9.66
C GLU A 54 17.03 -6.86 8.33
N VAL A 55 15.71 -6.75 8.21
CA VAL A 55 15.10 -6.27 6.96
C VAL A 55 15.37 -4.79 6.73
N VAL A 56 15.44 -3.98 7.78
CA VAL A 56 15.87 -2.56 7.72
C VAL A 56 17.29 -2.48 7.18
N GLN A 57 18.24 -3.24 7.75
CA GLN A 57 19.63 -3.24 7.28
C GLN A 57 19.73 -3.67 5.81
N LYS A 58 19.03 -4.73 5.41
CA LYS A 58 19.03 -5.20 4.02
C LYS A 58 18.45 -4.18 3.03
N GLN A 59 17.43 -3.42 3.42
CA GLN A 59 16.88 -2.33 2.60
C GLN A 59 17.92 -1.22 2.41
N GLN A 60 18.60 -0.79 3.47
CA GLN A 60 19.65 0.22 3.42
C GLN A 60 20.85 -0.27 2.59
N ASP A 61 21.29 -1.52 2.78
CA ASP A 61 22.38 -2.13 2.01
C ASP A 61 22.03 -2.25 0.50
N ALA A 62 20.75 -2.39 0.17
CA ALA A 62 20.28 -2.38 -1.21
C ALA A 62 20.22 -0.96 -1.83
N GLY A 63 20.46 0.10 -1.05
CA GLY A 63 20.46 1.49 -1.52
C GLY A 63 19.08 2.15 -1.51
N LEU A 64 18.10 1.62 -0.78
CA LEU A 64 16.79 2.26 -0.60
C LEU A 64 16.87 3.38 0.43
N HIS A 65 16.10 4.45 0.22
CA HIS A 65 16.02 5.62 1.10
C HIS A 65 14.70 5.73 1.88
N GLY A 66 13.62 5.12 1.39
CA GLY A 66 12.38 4.90 2.13
C GLY A 66 12.43 3.51 2.75
N ILE A 67 12.39 3.39 4.07
CA ILE A 67 12.61 2.13 4.78
C ILE A 67 11.39 1.77 5.60
N THR A 68 10.85 0.56 5.39
CA THR A 68 9.75 0.03 6.18
C THR A 68 10.23 -1.02 7.18
N ASP A 69 9.36 -1.40 8.12
CA ASP A 69 9.56 -2.56 9.01
C ASP A 69 9.29 -3.91 8.30
N GLY A 70 9.11 -3.89 6.97
CA GLY A 70 8.72 -5.05 6.17
C GLY A 70 7.27 -5.48 6.37
N GLU A 71 6.55 -4.74 7.21
CA GLU A 71 5.19 -5.05 7.66
C GLU A 71 5.12 -6.43 8.36
N PHE A 72 6.16 -6.78 9.11
CA PHE A 72 6.36 -8.08 9.71
C PHE A 72 5.42 -8.36 10.89
N ARG A 73 4.79 -7.32 11.46
CA ARG A 73 3.92 -7.47 12.63
C ARG A 73 2.46 -7.74 12.28
N ARG A 74 2.06 -7.54 11.01
CA ARG A 74 0.69 -7.73 10.54
C ARG A 74 0.45 -9.06 9.82
N THR A 75 -0.78 -9.53 9.83
CA THR A 75 -1.26 -10.65 9.01
C THR A 75 -1.88 -10.16 7.71
N PHE A 76 -2.77 -9.16 7.78
CA PHE A 76 -3.44 -8.53 6.63
C PHE A 76 -3.15 -7.03 6.61
N PHE A 77 -2.88 -6.47 5.43
CA PHE A 77 -2.52 -5.06 5.30
C PHE A 77 -3.61 -4.09 5.79
N HIS A 78 -4.88 -4.49 5.77
CA HIS A 78 -6.01 -3.63 6.12
C HIS A 78 -6.72 -4.03 7.42
N VAL A 79 -6.91 -5.31 7.69
CA VAL A 79 -7.67 -5.77 8.85
C VAL A 79 -6.97 -5.40 10.15
N ASP A 80 -5.68 -5.72 10.26
CA ASP A 80 -4.86 -5.49 11.47
C ASP A 80 -4.80 -4.01 11.90
N PHE A 81 -5.09 -3.09 10.99
CA PHE A 81 -5.24 -1.66 11.29
C PHE A 81 -6.69 -1.30 11.62
N LEU A 82 -7.62 -1.68 10.74
CA LEU A 82 -9.01 -1.23 10.82
C LEU A 82 -9.74 -1.82 12.03
N GLU A 83 -9.41 -3.05 12.46
CA GLU A 83 -10.00 -3.67 13.65
C GLU A 83 -9.65 -2.95 14.97
N LYS A 84 -8.61 -2.10 14.97
CA LYS A 84 -8.22 -1.28 16.13
C LYS A 84 -9.01 0.02 16.24
N LEU A 85 -9.79 0.37 15.22
CA LEU A 85 -10.76 1.46 15.33
C LEU A 85 -11.97 0.97 16.13
N ALA A 86 -12.41 1.77 17.13
CA ALA A 86 -13.67 1.48 17.79
C ALA A 86 -14.81 1.49 16.76
N GLY A 87 -15.79 0.61 16.95
CA GLY A 87 -16.94 0.47 16.07
C GLY A 87 -16.79 -0.53 14.94
N VAL A 88 -15.56 -1.03 14.69
CA VAL A 88 -15.29 -2.06 13.67
C VAL A 88 -15.33 -3.45 14.30
N THR A 89 -16.09 -4.35 13.70
CA THR A 89 -16.08 -5.79 14.00
C THR A 89 -15.59 -6.59 12.81
N VAL A 90 -14.86 -7.68 13.08
CA VAL A 90 -14.28 -8.55 12.04
C VAL A 90 -14.91 -9.94 12.13
N THR A 91 -15.36 -10.47 10.99
CA THR A 91 -15.89 -11.82 10.84
C THR A 91 -15.07 -12.61 9.84
N TYR A 92 -15.02 -13.92 10.00
CA TYR A 92 -14.21 -14.82 9.19
C TYR A 92 -15.10 -15.84 8.48
N GLY A 93 -14.77 -16.18 7.22
CA GLY A 93 -15.40 -17.27 6.48
C GLY A 93 -16.72 -16.95 5.77
N GLU A 94 -17.16 -15.70 5.74
CA GLU A 94 -18.42 -15.30 5.11
C GLU A 94 -18.34 -15.08 3.60
N PHE A 95 -17.16 -14.81 3.07
CA PHE A 95 -16.95 -14.44 1.67
C PHE A 95 -15.72 -15.14 1.09
N THR A 96 -15.82 -15.63 -0.15
CA THR A 96 -14.68 -16.19 -0.89
C THR A 96 -14.40 -15.31 -2.10
N ALA A 97 -13.21 -14.70 -2.12
CA ALA A 97 -12.70 -14.03 -3.30
C ALA A 97 -11.95 -15.01 -4.20
N ALA A 98 -12.21 -14.98 -5.50
CA ALA A 98 -11.44 -15.71 -6.49
C ALA A 98 -10.30 -14.83 -6.98
N PHE A 99 -9.09 -15.21 -6.62
CA PHE A 99 -7.86 -14.62 -7.16
C PHE A 99 -7.41 -15.45 -8.36
N ARG A 100 -6.79 -14.82 -9.35
CA ARG A 100 -6.31 -15.48 -10.56
C ARG A 100 -4.80 -15.36 -10.66
N LYS A 101 -4.15 -16.44 -11.12
CA LYS A 101 -2.74 -16.42 -11.54
C LYS A 101 -2.64 -16.19 -13.03
N ASP A 102 -1.43 -15.88 -13.51
CA ASP A 102 -1.16 -15.63 -14.93
C ASP A 102 -1.40 -16.87 -15.81
N ASP A 103 -1.28 -18.08 -15.24
CA ASP A 103 -1.60 -19.35 -15.91
C ASP A 103 -3.10 -19.69 -15.96
N GLY A 104 -3.96 -18.78 -15.43
CA GLY A 104 -5.40 -18.98 -15.35
C GLY A 104 -5.88 -19.77 -14.14
N THR A 105 -4.96 -20.24 -13.27
CA THR A 105 -5.34 -20.93 -12.02
C THR A 105 -6.09 -20.00 -11.09
N GLU A 106 -7.23 -20.45 -10.57
CA GLU A 106 -7.98 -19.72 -9.54
C GLU A 106 -7.52 -20.15 -8.14
N VAL A 107 -7.25 -19.16 -7.30
CA VAL A 107 -6.91 -19.34 -5.89
C VAL A 107 -8.06 -18.78 -5.06
N GLY A 108 -8.80 -19.67 -4.41
CA GLY A 108 -9.84 -19.28 -3.46
C GLY A 108 -9.23 -18.75 -2.16
N PHE A 109 -9.68 -17.60 -1.72
CA PHE A 109 -9.32 -17.03 -0.44
C PHE A 109 -10.55 -16.42 0.22
N ALA A 110 -10.74 -16.67 1.50
CA ALA A 110 -11.80 -16.06 2.31
C ALA A 110 -11.18 -14.97 3.20
N PRO A 111 -11.04 -13.73 2.69
CA PRO A 111 -10.54 -12.64 3.52
C PRO A 111 -11.53 -12.35 4.65
N PRO A 112 -11.04 -11.87 5.80
CA PRO A 112 -11.93 -11.36 6.85
C PRO A 112 -12.84 -10.25 6.32
N THR A 113 -14.08 -10.23 6.79
CA THR A 113 -15.08 -9.21 6.46
C THR A 113 -15.22 -8.25 7.65
N MET A 114 -15.35 -6.97 7.37
CA MET A 114 -15.48 -5.94 8.40
C MET A 114 -16.89 -5.36 8.37
N HIS A 115 -17.45 -5.12 9.57
CA HIS A 115 -18.74 -4.50 9.77
C HIS A 115 -18.61 -3.33 10.76
N VAL A 116 -19.46 -2.33 10.59
CA VAL A 116 -19.51 -1.15 11.47
C VAL A 116 -20.83 -1.18 12.22
N GLU A 117 -20.77 -1.48 13.52
CA GLU A 117 -21.93 -1.69 14.39
C GLU A 117 -22.05 -0.64 15.49
N GLU A 118 -21.01 0.17 15.68
CA GLU A 118 -20.96 1.30 16.61
C GLU A 118 -20.29 2.50 15.92
N PRO A 119 -20.35 3.73 16.50
CA PRO A 119 -19.66 4.89 15.94
C PRO A 119 -18.14 4.69 15.83
N ILE A 120 -17.59 5.00 14.66
CA ILE A 120 -16.16 4.90 14.40
C ILE A 120 -15.40 5.95 15.22
N ARG A 121 -14.36 5.51 15.92
CA ARG A 121 -13.47 6.40 16.68
C ARG A 121 -12.05 5.86 16.73
N HIS A 122 -11.08 6.76 16.69
CA HIS A 122 -9.71 6.49 17.08
C HIS A 122 -9.62 6.48 18.60
N VAL A 123 -9.21 5.39 19.21
CA VAL A 123 -9.18 5.20 20.66
C VAL A 123 -7.77 5.17 21.25
N GLY A 124 -6.77 5.29 20.40
CA GLY A 124 -5.36 5.33 20.77
C GLY A 124 -4.47 5.01 19.58
N PRO A 125 -3.16 5.27 19.66
CA PRO A 125 -2.21 5.03 18.57
C PRO A 125 -2.27 3.60 18.04
N ILE A 126 -2.40 3.45 16.72
CA ILE A 126 -2.48 2.14 16.07
C ILE A 126 -1.08 1.69 15.63
N GLN A 127 -0.34 2.57 14.94
CA GLN A 127 1.00 2.31 14.42
C GLN A 127 2.12 2.97 15.23
N GLY A 128 1.78 3.78 16.24
CA GLY A 128 2.75 4.62 16.95
C GLY A 128 3.93 3.86 17.53
N ALA A 129 3.70 2.74 18.23
CA ALA A 129 4.76 1.94 18.82
C ALA A 129 5.64 1.23 17.79
N ASP A 130 5.07 0.83 16.64
CA ASP A 130 5.79 0.19 15.55
C ASP A 130 6.64 1.22 14.79
N TYR A 131 6.11 2.45 14.61
CA TYR A 131 6.87 3.57 14.08
C TYR A 131 8.05 3.96 14.99
N ASP A 132 7.83 4.09 16.31
CA ASP A 132 8.89 4.44 17.25
C ASP A 132 10.04 3.42 17.21
N PHE A 133 9.71 2.13 17.09
CA PHE A 133 10.70 1.08 16.92
C PHE A 133 11.46 1.22 15.60
N LEU A 134 10.76 1.38 14.47
CA LEU A 134 11.37 1.57 13.16
C LEU A 134 12.30 2.80 13.14
N ALA A 135 11.81 3.94 13.62
CA ALA A 135 12.58 5.19 13.69
C ALA A 135 13.83 5.06 14.56
N GLY A 136 13.80 4.19 15.58
CA GLY A 136 14.94 3.92 16.45
C GLY A 136 16.03 3.03 15.83
N VAL A 137 15.76 2.35 14.71
CA VAL A 137 16.70 1.39 14.08
C VAL A 137 17.10 1.76 12.66
N VAL A 138 16.45 2.74 12.05
CA VAL A 138 16.72 3.19 10.68
C VAL A 138 17.68 4.39 10.67
N SER A 139 18.58 4.48 9.68
CA SER A 139 19.42 5.65 9.42
C SER A 139 18.93 6.51 8.25
N GLU A 140 18.00 5.98 7.46
CA GLU A 140 17.34 6.61 6.33
C GLU A 140 15.94 7.13 6.72
N THR A 141 15.06 7.39 5.76
CA THR A 141 13.69 7.88 6.01
C THR A 141 12.75 6.72 6.38
N PRO A 142 12.21 6.67 7.62
CA PRO A 142 11.22 5.67 7.96
C PRO A 142 9.91 5.91 7.20
N LYS A 143 9.43 4.87 6.52
CA LYS A 143 8.18 4.85 5.74
C LYS A 143 7.14 4.00 6.47
N VAL A 144 5.94 4.53 6.65
CA VAL A 144 4.80 3.81 7.24
C VAL A 144 3.77 3.53 6.16
N CYS A 145 3.24 2.30 6.15
CA CYS A 145 2.13 1.91 5.29
C CYS A 145 0.88 1.64 6.15
N ILE A 146 -0.24 2.25 5.79
CA ILE A 146 -1.55 2.02 6.40
C ILE A 146 -2.58 1.76 5.30
N PRO A 147 -3.69 1.04 5.56
CA PRO A 147 -4.75 0.92 4.55
C PRO A 147 -5.40 2.28 4.27
N ALA A 148 -5.87 2.49 3.05
CA ALA A 148 -6.71 3.66 2.75
C ALA A 148 -8.08 3.54 3.45
N PRO A 149 -8.71 4.66 3.84
CA PRO A 149 -9.99 4.62 4.56
C PRO A 149 -11.13 4.01 3.72
N SER A 150 -11.07 4.09 2.40
CA SER A 150 -11.99 3.42 1.47
C SER A 150 -12.17 1.92 1.73
N MET A 151 -11.15 1.27 2.32
CA MET A 151 -11.14 -0.18 2.60
C MET A 151 -12.25 -0.62 3.56
N LEU A 152 -12.72 0.25 4.44
CA LEU A 152 -13.81 -0.07 5.37
C LEU A 152 -15.20 -0.02 4.71
N HIS A 153 -15.32 0.69 3.57
CA HIS A 153 -16.60 0.83 2.86
C HIS A 153 -16.74 -0.10 1.65
N PHE A 154 -15.76 -0.10 0.75
CA PHE A 154 -15.93 -0.63 -0.62
C PHE A 154 -16.40 -2.09 -0.68
N ARG A 155 -15.86 -2.99 0.13
CA ARG A 155 -16.15 -4.42 0.04
C ARG A 155 -17.58 -4.77 0.43
N GLY A 156 -18.04 -4.20 1.54
CA GLY A 156 -19.38 -4.47 2.09
C GLY A 156 -20.43 -3.43 1.66
N GLY A 157 -20.02 -2.26 1.16
CA GLY A 157 -20.90 -1.15 0.84
C GLY A 157 -21.77 -0.74 2.02
N ARG A 158 -22.94 -0.20 1.71
CA ARG A 158 -23.93 0.20 2.72
C ARG A 158 -24.32 -0.92 3.69
N GLN A 159 -24.32 -2.17 3.24
CA GLN A 159 -24.79 -3.32 4.04
C GLN A 159 -23.87 -3.66 5.22
N ALA A 160 -22.58 -3.34 5.10
CA ALA A 160 -21.61 -3.55 6.17
C ALA A 160 -21.64 -2.45 7.26
N ILE A 161 -22.43 -1.40 7.06
CA ILE A 161 -22.49 -0.24 7.94
C ILE A 161 -23.91 -0.17 8.53
N SER A 162 -24.03 -0.29 9.85
CA SER A 162 -25.31 -0.30 10.56
C SER A 162 -26.10 0.99 10.31
N SER A 163 -27.29 0.85 9.74
CA SER A 163 -28.19 1.99 9.54
C SER A 163 -28.81 2.54 10.83
N LYS A 164 -28.69 1.80 11.94
CA LYS A 164 -29.08 2.30 13.28
C LYS A 164 -28.05 3.27 13.84
N VAL A 165 -26.77 3.04 13.53
CA VAL A 165 -25.67 3.88 13.96
C VAL A 165 -25.45 5.06 13.00
N TYR A 166 -25.46 4.76 11.72
CA TYR A 166 -25.26 5.71 10.63
C TYR A 166 -26.46 5.67 9.66
N PRO A 167 -27.58 6.35 9.98
CA PRO A 167 -28.71 6.50 9.05
C PRO A 167 -28.27 7.17 7.76
N ASP A 168 -27.41 8.18 7.85
CA ASP A 168 -26.70 8.82 6.73
C ASP A 168 -25.24 8.32 6.69
N LEU A 169 -24.80 7.91 5.50
CA LEU A 169 -23.40 7.50 5.29
C LEU A 169 -22.41 8.66 5.37
N GLU A 170 -22.87 9.89 5.19
CA GLU A 170 -22.00 11.06 5.33
C GLU A 170 -21.43 11.18 6.74
N ASP A 171 -22.22 10.90 7.75
CA ASP A 171 -21.75 10.87 9.15
C ASP A 171 -20.69 9.80 9.39
N PHE A 172 -20.86 8.62 8.74
CA PHE A 172 -19.84 7.56 8.78
C PHE A 172 -18.53 8.00 8.11
N TYR A 173 -18.59 8.66 6.96
CA TYR A 173 -17.39 9.13 6.27
C TYR A 173 -16.66 10.21 7.06
N GLN A 174 -17.38 11.10 7.73
CA GLN A 174 -16.81 12.13 8.59
C GLN A 174 -16.10 11.51 9.81
N ASP A 175 -16.73 10.57 10.49
CA ASP A 175 -16.14 9.87 11.65
C ASP A 175 -14.91 9.06 11.23
N LEU A 176 -14.97 8.38 10.09
CA LEU A 176 -13.85 7.61 9.56
C LEU A 176 -12.65 8.51 9.21
N ALA A 177 -12.90 9.62 8.50
CA ALA A 177 -11.86 10.60 8.19
C ALA A 177 -11.24 11.20 9.46
N ALA A 178 -12.06 11.51 10.46
CA ALA A 178 -11.59 12.04 11.76
C ALA A 178 -10.71 11.02 12.50
N ALA A 179 -11.09 9.74 12.48
CA ALA A 179 -10.29 8.66 13.08
C ALA A 179 -8.93 8.50 12.40
N TYR A 180 -8.88 8.52 11.06
CA TYR A 180 -7.63 8.49 10.30
C TYR A 180 -6.76 9.73 10.55
N ARG A 181 -7.37 10.91 10.61
CA ARG A 181 -6.66 12.17 10.92
C ARG A 181 -5.99 12.11 12.27
N ALA A 182 -6.66 11.54 13.27
CA ALA A 182 -6.09 11.36 14.60
C ALA A 182 -4.86 10.45 14.60
N GLU A 183 -4.89 9.35 13.85
CA GLU A 183 -3.74 8.45 13.70
C GLU A 183 -2.59 9.11 12.93
N ILE A 184 -2.89 9.82 11.83
CA ILE A 184 -1.88 10.53 11.04
C ILE A 184 -1.21 11.62 11.87
N ASN A 185 -1.98 12.35 12.68
CA ASN A 185 -1.46 13.37 13.59
C ASN A 185 -0.57 12.77 14.69
N ASP A 186 -0.92 11.60 15.23
CA ASP A 186 -0.06 10.87 16.19
C ASP A 186 1.26 10.46 15.53
N LEU A 187 1.21 9.86 14.34
CA LEU A 187 2.42 9.50 13.57
C LEU A 187 3.28 10.74 13.26
N ALA A 188 2.66 11.84 12.83
CA ALA A 188 3.35 13.10 12.54
C ALA A 188 4.02 13.70 13.77
N ALA A 189 3.36 13.65 14.94
CA ALA A 189 3.88 14.11 16.23
C ALA A 189 5.08 13.27 16.69
N ARG A 190 5.13 11.98 16.33
CA ARG A 190 6.29 11.09 16.57
C ARG A 190 7.44 11.32 15.60
N GLY A 191 7.25 12.13 14.55
CA GLY A 191 8.27 12.46 13.56
C GLY A 191 8.12 11.72 12.23
N CYS A 192 7.04 11.01 12.00
CA CYS A 192 6.77 10.40 10.68
C CYS A 192 6.64 11.49 9.61
N ARG A 193 7.39 11.32 8.50
CA ARG A 193 7.40 12.26 7.37
C ARG A 193 7.22 11.57 6.03
N TYR A 194 7.02 10.26 6.04
CA TYR A 194 6.70 9.48 4.84
C TYR A 194 5.60 8.46 5.15
N LEU A 195 4.40 8.71 4.65
CA LEU A 195 3.22 7.84 4.80
C LEU A 195 2.75 7.35 3.44
N GLN A 196 2.45 6.06 3.33
CA GLN A 196 1.77 5.45 2.21
C GLN A 196 0.42 4.90 2.66
N MET A 197 -0.64 5.20 1.91
CA MET A 197 -1.94 4.58 2.06
C MET A 197 -2.12 3.50 0.98
N ASP A 198 -2.45 2.27 1.39
CA ASP A 198 -2.66 1.16 0.47
C ASP A 198 -4.14 1.03 0.13
N ASP A 199 -4.47 1.23 -1.13
CA ASP A 199 -5.82 1.16 -1.68
C ASP A 199 -5.94 0.07 -2.76
N THR A 200 -6.95 -0.77 -2.65
CA THR A 200 -7.31 -1.69 -3.73
C THR A 200 -8.53 -1.22 -4.52
N ASN A 201 -9.35 -0.38 -3.91
CA ASN A 201 -10.71 -0.10 -4.37
C ASN A 201 -10.74 0.80 -5.60
N LEU A 202 -9.87 1.82 -5.63
CA LEU A 202 -9.71 2.69 -6.79
C LEU A 202 -9.13 1.94 -8.00
N ALA A 203 -8.23 0.96 -7.77
CA ALA A 203 -7.76 0.07 -8.83
C ALA A 203 -8.85 -0.92 -9.28
N TYR A 204 -9.69 -1.39 -8.36
CA TYR A 204 -10.84 -2.26 -8.68
C TYR A 204 -11.90 -1.53 -9.51
N LEU A 205 -12.08 -0.22 -9.31
CA LEU A 205 -12.95 0.62 -10.15
C LEU A 205 -12.40 0.85 -11.57
N CYS A 206 -11.21 0.34 -11.89
CA CYS A 206 -10.71 0.25 -13.27
C CYS A 206 -11.22 -1.00 -14.01
N ASP A 207 -11.68 -2.03 -13.30
CA ASP A 207 -12.17 -3.29 -13.88
C ASP A 207 -13.66 -3.17 -14.26
N PRO A 208 -14.02 -3.36 -15.56
CA PRO A 208 -15.40 -3.23 -16.00
C PRO A 208 -16.38 -4.16 -15.28
N LYS A 209 -15.97 -5.39 -14.94
CA LYS A 209 -16.81 -6.37 -14.25
C LYS A 209 -17.04 -5.98 -12.79
N ILE A 210 -16.04 -5.36 -12.15
CA ILE A 210 -16.18 -4.88 -10.78
C ILE A 210 -17.04 -3.62 -10.77
N ARG A 211 -16.89 -2.71 -11.73
CA ARG A 211 -17.79 -1.54 -11.91
C ARG A 211 -19.25 -1.97 -12.07
N GLU A 212 -19.52 -2.96 -12.95
CA GLU A 212 -20.87 -3.49 -13.15
C GLU A 212 -21.46 -4.05 -11.84
N ARG A 213 -20.68 -4.85 -11.09
CA ARG A 213 -21.10 -5.38 -9.78
C ARG A 213 -21.33 -4.27 -8.75
N THR A 214 -20.50 -3.24 -8.75
CA THR A 214 -20.65 -2.08 -7.88
C THR A 214 -21.95 -1.34 -8.19
N ALA A 215 -22.26 -1.09 -9.47
CA ALA A 215 -23.51 -0.49 -9.90
C ALA A 215 -24.73 -1.36 -9.55
N ALA A 216 -24.63 -2.68 -9.72
CA ALA A 216 -25.71 -3.61 -9.41
C ALA A 216 -26.09 -3.65 -7.91
N ARG A 217 -25.18 -3.31 -7.01
CA ARG A 217 -25.47 -3.18 -5.57
C ARG A 217 -25.98 -1.78 -5.16
N GLY A 218 -26.09 -0.85 -6.11
CA GLY A 218 -26.66 0.49 -5.92
C GLY A 218 -25.66 1.62 -5.74
N ASP A 219 -24.34 1.34 -5.86
CA ASP A 219 -23.28 2.34 -5.80
C ASP A 219 -22.92 2.82 -7.22
N ASP A 220 -22.77 4.12 -7.42
CA ASP A 220 -22.24 4.66 -8.67
C ASP A 220 -20.71 4.68 -8.64
N PRO A 221 -20.02 3.92 -9.55
CA PRO A 221 -18.55 3.82 -9.55
C PRO A 221 -17.81 5.15 -9.71
N ASP A 222 -18.37 6.11 -10.46
CA ASP A 222 -17.73 7.41 -10.64
C ASP A 222 -17.87 8.27 -9.38
N SER A 223 -19.06 8.30 -8.79
CA SER A 223 -19.29 8.96 -7.49
C SER A 223 -18.41 8.37 -6.38
N LEU A 224 -18.16 7.06 -6.37
CA LEU A 224 -17.24 6.43 -5.42
C LEU A 224 -15.80 6.91 -5.60
N THR A 225 -15.35 7.17 -6.82
CA THR A 225 -14.01 7.70 -7.08
C THR A 225 -13.84 9.09 -6.44
N HIS A 226 -14.81 9.99 -6.65
CA HIS A 226 -14.82 11.30 -5.99
C HIS A 226 -14.87 11.18 -4.46
N LEU A 227 -15.74 10.33 -3.94
CA LEU A 227 -15.90 10.09 -2.51
C LEU A 227 -14.59 9.63 -1.87
N TYR A 228 -13.87 8.67 -2.48
CA TYR A 228 -12.64 8.14 -1.90
C TYR A 228 -11.47 9.13 -2.00
N CYS A 229 -11.42 9.97 -3.04
CA CYS A 229 -10.50 11.09 -3.08
C CYS A 229 -10.77 12.08 -1.95
N ARG A 230 -12.03 12.48 -1.74
CA ARG A 230 -12.43 13.35 -0.63
C ARG A 230 -12.09 12.73 0.73
N LEU A 231 -12.39 11.46 0.94
CA LEU A 231 -12.13 10.76 2.20
C LEU A 231 -10.65 10.72 2.57
N VAL A 232 -9.77 10.49 1.59
CA VAL A 232 -8.31 10.61 1.79
C VAL A 232 -7.92 12.05 2.10
N ASN A 233 -8.46 13.04 1.37
CA ASN A 233 -8.17 14.46 1.59
C ASN A 233 -8.57 14.90 3.01
N ASP A 234 -9.74 14.49 3.47
CA ASP A 234 -10.23 14.81 4.81
C ASP A 234 -9.39 14.12 5.90
N ALA A 235 -8.90 12.92 5.64
CA ALA A 235 -8.01 12.20 6.56
C ALA A 235 -6.64 12.89 6.73
N ILE A 236 -6.09 13.50 5.66
CA ILE A 236 -4.76 14.14 5.66
C ILE A 236 -4.80 15.65 5.85
N ALA A 237 -5.98 16.25 6.09
CA ALA A 237 -6.18 17.70 6.06
C ALA A 237 -5.29 18.48 7.04
N GLU A 238 -4.87 17.86 8.14
CA GLU A 238 -4.05 18.48 9.20
C GLU A 238 -2.59 17.98 9.19
N ARG A 239 -2.17 17.23 8.16
CA ARG A 239 -0.79 16.75 8.08
C ARG A 239 0.21 17.91 8.03
N PRO A 240 1.41 17.78 8.61
CA PRO A 240 2.48 18.77 8.42
C PRO A 240 2.86 18.94 6.94
N GLU A 241 3.24 20.14 6.54
CA GLU A 241 3.65 20.46 5.15
C GLU A 241 4.88 19.66 4.69
N ASP A 242 5.74 19.24 5.64
CA ASP A 242 6.93 18.44 5.38
C ASP A 242 6.64 16.92 5.39
N MET A 243 5.40 16.50 5.61
CA MET A 243 5.00 15.10 5.56
C MET A 243 4.53 14.73 4.15
N THR A 244 5.28 13.89 3.49
CA THR A 244 4.90 13.30 2.20
C THR A 244 3.88 12.19 2.40
N VAL A 245 2.77 12.26 1.68
CA VAL A 245 1.75 11.20 1.65
C VAL A 245 1.59 10.68 0.23
N CYS A 246 1.66 9.37 0.08
CA CYS A 246 1.45 8.65 -1.18
C CYS A 246 0.29 7.67 -1.07
N VAL A 247 -0.29 7.30 -2.21
CA VAL A 247 -1.27 6.21 -2.29
C VAL A 247 -0.74 5.13 -3.23
N HIS A 248 -0.80 3.88 -2.78
CA HIS A 248 -0.55 2.71 -3.64
C HIS A 248 -1.87 2.10 -4.08
N LEU A 249 -2.03 1.93 -5.39
CA LEU A 249 -3.21 1.32 -6.00
C LEU A 249 -2.90 -0.11 -6.42
N CYS A 250 -3.44 -1.07 -5.64
CA CYS A 250 -3.19 -2.50 -5.82
C CYS A 250 -4.38 -3.20 -6.50
N ARG A 251 -4.10 -4.02 -7.53
CA ARG A 251 -5.11 -4.88 -8.19
C ARG A 251 -5.34 -6.22 -7.50
N GLY A 252 -4.92 -6.33 -6.27
CA GLY A 252 -4.95 -7.57 -5.49
C GLY A 252 -3.62 -8.34 -5.58
N ASN A 253 -3.20 -8.84 -4.44
CA ASN A 253 -1.99 -9.65 -4.35
C ASN A 253 -2.14 -10.67 -3.20
N PHE A 254 -2.38 -11.92 -3.57
CA PHE A 254 -2.46 -13.04 -2.66
C PHE A 254 -1.79 -14.25 -3.27
N LYS A 255 -0.65 -14.70 -2.70
CA LYS A 255 0.15 -15.82 -3.23
C LYS A 255 0.40 -15.69 -4.73
N SER A 256 0.90 -14.54 -5.15
CA SER A 256 1.15 -14.18 -6.55
C SER A 256 -0.09 -14.09 -7.45
N ALA A 257 -1.30 -14.27 -6.93
CA ALA A 257 -2.56 -14.12 -7.67
C ALA A 257 -3.14 -12.72 -7.53
N TRP A 258 -3.98 -12.29 -8.47
CA TRP A 258 -4.59 -10.96 -8.58
C TRP A 258 -6.12 -11.03 -8.70
N VAL A 259 -6.82 -9.89 -8.57
CA VAL A 259 -8.30 -9.80 -8.62
C VAL A 259 -8.80 -8.99 -9.80
N ALA A 260 -8.21 -7.79 -10.01
CA ALA A 260 -8.73 -6.80 -10.97
C ALA A 260 -7.81 -6.63 -12.17
N GLU A 261 -8.40 -6.32 -13.32
CA GLU A 261 -7.76 -5.95 -14.58
C GLU A 261 -8.30 -4.61 -15.09
N GLY A 262 -7.63 -3.97 -16.02
CA GLY A 262 -8.04 -2.70 -16.63
C GLY A 262 -7.06 -1.56 -16.36
N GLY A 263 -6.89 -0.68 -17.37
CA GLY A 263 -6.08 0.52 -17.26
C GLY A 263 -6.73 1.59 -16.38
N TYR A 264 -5.95 2.58 -15.95
CA TYR A 264 -6.41 3.62 -15.01
C TYR A 264 -7.36 4.67 -15.62
N GLU A 265 -7.63 4.63 -16.93
CA GLU A 265 -8.44 5.62 -17.62
C GLU A 265 -9.77 5.98 -16.91
N PRO A 266 -10.56 5.01 -16.39
CA PRO A 266 -11.84 5.33 -15.74
C PRO A 266 -11.73 6.19 -14.49
N VAL A 267 -10.59 6.21 -13.82
CA VAL A 267 -10.41 6.90 -12.53
C VAL A 267 -9.35 8.01 -12.58
N ALA A 268 -8.48 8.02 -13.59
CA ALA A 268 -7.24 8.80 -13.60
C ALA A 268 -7.45 10.31 -13.48
N GLU A 269 -8.41 10.88 -14.22
CA GLU A 269 -8.64 12.32 -14.21
C GLU A 269 -9.09 12.80 -12.82
N ILE A 270 -10.05 12.11 -12.21
CA ILE A 270 -10.54 12.41 -10.86
C ILE A 270 -9.41 12.17 -9.85
N LEU A 271 -8.80 10.98 -9.89
CA LEU A 271 -7.76 10.55 -8.96
C LEU A 271 -6.60 11.55 -8.88
N PHE A 272 -6.02 11.91 -10.04
CA PHE A 272 -4.82 12.74 -10.05
C PHE A 272 -5.10 14.21 -9.75
N ASN A 273 -6.27 14.72 -10.12
CA ASN A 273 -6.61 16.12 -9.90
C ASN A 273 -7.24 16.39 -8.54
N GLU A 274 -8.03 15.45 -7.99
CA GLU A 274 -8.79 15.71 -6.77
C GLU A 274 -8.10 15.20 -5.49
N MET A 275 -7.31 14.11 -5.56
CA MET A 275 -6.64 13.58 -4.37
C MET A 275 -5.41 14.42 -4.01
N ALA A 276 -5.40 15.05 -2.85
CA ALA A 276 -4.41 16.03 -2.40
C ALA A 276 -3.13 15.39 -1.81
N ILE A 277 -2.57 14.39 -2.49
CA ILE A 277 -1.34 13.68 -2.09
C ILE A 277 -0.14 14.04 -2.96
N ASP A 278 1.05 13.58 -2.57
CA ASP A 278 2.32 13.94 -3.22
C ASP A 278 2.74 12.93 -4.29
N GLY A 279 2.29 11.66 -4.18
CA GLY A 279 2.68 10.62 -5.12
C GLY A 279 1.74 9.42 -5.20
N PHE A 280 1.75 8.78 -6.36
CA PHE A 280 0.94 7.60 -6.67
C PHE A 280 1.84 6.43 -7.04
N PHE A 281 1.72 5.30 -6.33
CA PHE A 281 2.33 4.03 -6.71
C PHE A 281 1.34 3.25 -7.55
N LEU A 282 1.63 3.08 -8.83
CA LEU A 282 0.71 2.49 -9.80
C LEU A 282 1.30 1.22 -10.41
N GLU A 283 0.50 0.16 -10.50
CA GLU A 283 0.89 -1.10 -11.15
C GLU A 283 0.90 -0.96 -12.67
N TYR A 284 2.06 -1.30 -13.28
CA TYR A 284 2.28 -1.32 -14.72
C TYR A 284 3.20 -2.47 -15.15
N ASP A 285 3.24 -3.56 -14.38
CA ASP A 285 4.15 -4.69 -14.59
C ASP A 285 3.75 -5.61 -15.75
N ASP A 286 2.50 -5.54 -16.22
CA ASP A 286 2.00 -6.33 -17.34
C ASP A 286 0.82 -5.65 -18.07
N GLU A 287 0.30 -6.33 -19.11
CA GLU A 287 -0.78 -5.85 -19.98
C GLU A 287 -2.13 -5.63 -19.25
N ARG A 288 -2.36 -6.30 -18.11
CA ARG A 288 -3.56 -6.12 -17.27
C ARG A 288 -3.75 -4.67 -16.83
N SER A 289 -2.64 -3.96 -16.66
CA SER A 289 -2.62 -2.58 -16.16
C SER A 289 -2.96 -1.56 -17.23
N GLY A 290 -3.12 -1.96 -18.50
CA GLY A 290 -3.29 -1.06 -19.62
C GLY A 290 -2.02 -0.29 -19.98
N ASP A 291 -2.19 0.83 -20.65
CA ASP A 291 -1.11 1.71 -21.11
C ASP A 291 -0.87 2.92 -20.19
N PHE A 292 0.10 3.77 -20.54
CA PHE A 292 0.47 4.96 -19.78
C PHE A 292 -0.34 6.22 -20.14
N ALA A 293 -1.26 6.15 -21.11
CA ALA A 293 -2.05 7.32 -21.53
C ALA A 293 -2.77 8.03 -20.40
N PRO A 294 -3.30 7.34 -19.36
CA PRO A 294 -3.90 8.00 -18.20
C PRO A 294 -2.98 8.96 -17.44
N LEU A 295 -1.66 8.79 -17.54
CA LEU A 295 -0.68 9.67 -16.88
C LEU A 295 -0.68 11.11 -17.42
N ARG A 296 -1.31 11.36 -18.58
CA ARG A 296 -1.50 12.73 -19.12
C ARG A 296 -2.28 13.64 -18.18
N PHE A 297 -3.07 13.08 -17.27
CA PHE A 297 -3.81 13.84 -16.26
C PHE A 297 -2.98 14.17 -15.01
N MET A 298 -1.72 13.69 -14.91
CA MET A 298 -0.86 13.92 -13.74
C MET A 298 -0.52 15.40 -13.61
N PRO A 299 -0.93 16.10 -12.54
CA PRO A 299 -0.62 17.51 -12.37
C PRO A 299 0.86 17.72 -12.04
N LYS A 300 1.38 18.90 -12.37
CA LYS A 300 2.71 19.29 -11.93
C LYS A 300 2.83 19.26 -10.41
N GLY A 301 3.98 18.82 -9.93
CA GLY A 301 4.27 18.76 -8.48
C GLY A 301 3.92 17.44 -7.81
N LYS A 302 3.15 16.56 -8.46
CA LYS A 302 2.94 15.19 -7.99
C LYS A 302 3.87 14.22 -8.71
N ARG A 303 4.18 13.10 -8.07
CA ARG A 303 5.04 12.05 -8.61
C ARG A 303 4.26 10.77 -8.87
N VAL A 304 4.56 10.12 -9.99
CA VAL A 304 4.14 8.73 -10.25
C VAL A 304 5.31 7.80 -9.98
N VAL A 305 5.10 6.82 -9.14
CA VAL A 305 6.03 5.71 -8.92
C VAL A 305 5.54 4.55 -9.78
N LEU A 306 6.28 4.30 -10.85
CA LEU A 306 5.95 3.32 -11.87
C LEU A 306 6.28 1.91 -11.35
N GLY A 307 5.26 1.14 -11.05
CA GLY A 307 5.37 -0.25 -10.61
C GLY A 307 5.61 -1.17 -11.79
N LEU A 308 6.79 -1.11 -12.39
CA LEU A 308 7.15 -1.85 -13.60
C LEU A 308 7.69 -3.25 -13.33
N MET A 309 8.07 -3.54 -12.10
CA MET A 309 8.69 -4.80 -11.70
C MET A 309 7.67 -5.67 -10.97
N SER A 310 7.54 -6.93 -11.38
CA SER A 310 6.62 -7.86 -10.74
C SER A 310 7.15 -8.36 -9.40
N SER A 311 6.34 -8.24 -8.34
CA SER A 311 6.59 -8.93 -7.05
C SER A 311 5.95 -10.32 -7.00
N LYS A 312 5.36 -10.78 -8.11
CA LYS A 312 4.63 -12.06 -8.20
C LYS A 312 5.45 -13.18 -8.83
N ARG A 313 6.51 -12.84 -9.55
CA ARG A 313 7.36 -13.76 -10.32
C ARG A 313 8.83 -13.62 -9.92
N PRO A 314 9.62 -14.71 -9.91
CA PRO A 314 11.03 -14.69 -9.52
C PRO A 314 11.95 -14.03 -10.57
N GLU A 315 11.54 -13.97 -11.83
CA GLU A 315 12.36 -13.43 -12.92
C GLU A 315 12.66 -11.95 -12.69
N VAL A 316 13.94 -11.57 -12.79
CA VAL A 316 14.38 -10.18 -12.68
C VAL A 316 14.31 -9.52 -14.05
N GLU A 317 13.57 -8.46 -14.15
CA GLU A 317 13.39 -7.67 -15.38
C GLU A 317 14.73 -7.12 -15.87
N SER A 318 14.92 -7.07 -17.21
CA SER A 318 16.14 -6.49 -17.79
C SER A 318 16.14 -4.97 -17.65
N LYS A 319 17.33 -4.37 -17.47
CA LYS A 319 17.49 -2.91 -17.41
C LYS A 319 16.94 -2.21 -18.64
N ASP A 320 17.21 -2.78 -19.83
CA ASP A 320 16.75 -2.19 -21.08
C ASP A 320 15.23 -2.20 -21.21
N ALA A 321 14.56 -3.30 -20.79
CA ALA A 321 13.10 -3.35 -20.77
C ALA A 321 12.49 -2.33 -19.80
N LEU A 322 13.07 -2.18 -18.60
CA LEU A 322 12.59 -1.18 -17.62
C LEU A 322 12.80 0.24 -18.13
N LYS A 323 13.94 0.56 -18.72
CA LYS A 323 14.21 1.88 -19.31
C LYS A 323 13.27 2.18 -20.47
N GLN A 324 13.03 1.21 -21.35
CA GLN A 324 12.06 1.36 -22.44
C GLN A 324 10.66 1.67 -21.90
N ARG A 325 10.22 0.99 -20.85
CA ARG A 325 8.91 1.25 -20.22
C ARG A 325 8.86 2.64 -19.56
N ILE A 326 9.95 3.09 -18.95
CA ILE A 326 10.06 4.46 -18.43
C ILE A 326 9.97 5.47 -19.59
N ASP A 327 10.67 5.25 -20.70
CA ASP A 327 10.62 6.12 -21.88
C ASP A 327 9.20 6.20 -22.47
N GLU A 328 8.46 5.09 -22.50
CA GLU A 328 7.05 5.05 -22.91
C GLU A 328 6.18 5.93 -21.98
N ALA A 329 6.36 5.82 -20.66
CA ALA A 329 5.63 6.63 -19.69
C ALA A 329 5.94 8.13 -19.83
N THR A 330 7.18 8.48 -20.19
CA THR A 330 7.61 9.89 -20.34
C THR A 330 7.00 10.62 -21.54
N GLN A 331 6.30 9.90 -22.41
CA GLN A 331 5.49 10.53 -23.46
C GLN A 331 4.26 11.24 -22.89
N PHE A 332 3.83 10.91 -21.68
CA PHE A 332 2.62 11.43 -21.03
C PHE A 332 2.92 12.27 -19.79
N VAL A 333 4.04 12.02 -19.11
CA VAL A 333 4.43 12.71 -17.87
C VAL A 333 5.93 12.96 -17.87
N PRO A 334 6.42 14.14 -17.44
CA PRO A 334 7.86 14.43 -17.41
C PRO A 334 8.66 13.42 -16.58
N VAL A 335 9.87 13.07 -17.02
CA VAL A 335 10.74 12.10 -16.33
C VAL A 335 11.07 12.49 -14.88
N ASP A 336 11.11 13.78 -14.59
CA ASP A 336 11.32 14.30 -13.22
C ASP A 336 10.11 14.11 -12.29
N GLN A 337 8.94 13.78 -12.82
CA GLN A 337 7.79 13.33 -12.06
C GLN A 337 7.71 11.80 -11.92
N CYS A 338 8.60 11.04 -12.57
CA CYS A 338 8.62 9.57 -12.49
C CYS A 338 9.58 9.07 -11.40
N ALA A 339 9.24 7.91 -10.86
CA ALA A 339 10.10 7.07 -10.01
C ALA A 339 9.80 5.60 -10.35
N LEU A 340 10.60 4.67 -9.86
CA LEU A 340 10.49 3.24 -10.15
C LEU A 340 10.23 2.44 -8.88
N SER A 341 9.35 1.43 -8.99
CA SER A 341 9.12 0.43 -7.94
C SER A 341 8.67 -0.92 -8.51
N HIS A 342 8.41 -1.85 -7.59
CA HIS A 342 7.61 -3.03 -7.88
C HIS A 342 6.13 -2.66 -7.92
N GLN A 343 5.32 -3.46 -8.67
CA GLN A 343 3.88 -3.17 -8.81
C GLN A 343 3.12 -3.31 -7.49
N CYS A 344 3.60 -4.13 -6.55
CA CYS A 344 3.03 -4.32 -5.20
C CYS A 344 4.13 -4.74 -4.21
N GLY A 345 3.79 -4.88 -2.94
CA GLY A 345 4.66 -5.52 -1.95
C GLY A 345 4.86 -7.02 -2.22
N PHE A 346 5.91 -7.61 -1.67
CA PHE A 346 6.21 -9.04 -1.81
C PHE A 346 5.34 -9.92 -0.90
N SER A 347 4.65 -9.33 0.06
CA SER A 347 3.85 -10.06 1.04
C SER A 347 2.68 -9.23 1.57
N SER A 348 1.68 -9.00 0.72
CA SER A 348 0.48 -8.24 1.09
C SER A 348 -0.34 -8.90 2.20
N THR A 349 -0.22 -10.21 2.36
CA THR A 349 -0.66 -10.98 3.52
C THR A 349 0.53 -11.76 4.11
N ALA A 350 0.41 -12.29 5.32
CA ALA A 350 1.46 -13.09 5.95
C ALA A 350 1.90 -14.32 5.14
N HIS A 351 1.09 -14.76 4.16
CA HIS A 351 1.41 -15.92 3.33
C HIS A 351 2.55 -15.67 2.33
N GLY A 352 2.79 -14.40 1.93
CA GLY A 352 3.80 -14.05 0.95
C GLY A 352 3.47 -14.46 -0.48
N ASN A 353 4.26 -13.98 -1.44
CA ASN A 353 4.22 -14.36 -2.84
C ASN A 353 5.12 -15.58 -3.13
N GLU A 354 4.93 -16.22 -4.29
CA GLU A 354 5.62 -17.45 -4.69
C GLU A 354 6.98 -17.14 -5.32
N LEU A 355 7.88 -16.54 -4.56
CA LEU A 355 9.27 -16.28 -4.90
C LEU A 355 10.13 -16.39 -3.62
N THR A 356 11.45 -16.46 -3.77
CA THR A 356 12.36 -16.56 -2.63
C THR A 356 12.77 -15.18 -2.10
N GLU A 357 13.30 -15.13 -0.87
CA GLU A 357 13.92 -13.90 -0.34
C GLU A 357 15.08 -13.42 -1.22
N ASP A 358 15.84 -14.35 -1.81
CA ASP A 358 16.95 -14.01 -2.71
C ASP A 358 16.46 -13.33 -4.01
N ASP A 359 15.37 -13.83 -4.59
CA ASP A 359 14.72 -13.19 -5.74
C ASP A 359 14.22 -11.79 -5.40
N GLN A 360 13.58 -11.63 -4.24
CA GLN A 360 13.12 -10.34 -3.73
C GLN A 360 14.28 -9.31 -3.67
N TRP A 361 15.43 -9.70 -3.09
CA TRP A 361 16.57 -8.78 -2.95
C TRP A 361 17.24 -8.47 -4.28
N LYS A 362 17.32 -9.43 -5.22
CA LYS A 362 17.80 -9.19 -6.59
C LYS A 362 16.91 -8.20 -7.34
N LYS A 363 15.60 -8.28 -7.17
CA LYS A 363 14.65 -7.34 -7.77
C LYS A 363 14.79 -5.94 -7.19
N LEU A 364 14.95 -5.82 -5.88
CA LEU A 364 15.18 -4.51 -5.23
C LEU A 364 16.50 -3.87 -5.68
N ALA A 365 17.58 -4.63 -5.75
CA ALA A 365 18.85 -4.16 -6.28
C ALA A 365 18.70 -3.68 -7.75
N ARG A 366 17.94 -4.42 -8.59
CA ARG A 366 17.67 -4.02 -9.97
C ARG A 366 16.85 -2.71 -10.03
N CYS A 367 15.91 -2.50 -9.13
CA CYS A 367 15.16 -1.25 -9.04
C CYS A 367 16.09 -0.06 -8.78
N VAL A 368 16.99 -0.18 -7.79
CA VAL A 368 17.98 0.84 -7.45
C VAL A 368 18.94 1.10 -8.62
N GLU A 369 19.53 0.03 -9.21
CA GLU A 369 20.43 0.15 -10.36
C GLU A 369 19.80 0.93 -11.53
N VAL A 370 18.56 0.64 -11.88
CA VAL A 370 17.87 1.32 -12.98
C VAL A 370 17.54 2.76 -12.61
N ALA A 371 17.11 3.01 -11.38
CA ALA A 371 16.83 4.36 -10.92
C ALA A 371 18.08 5.25 -10.95
N GLU A 372 19.23 4.74 -10.50
CA GLU A 372 20.52 5.43 -10.58
C GLU A 372 20.90 5.75 -12.03
N GLU A 373 20.72 4.81 -12.96
CA GLU A 373 21.04 5.00 -14.37
C GLU A 373 20.12 6.00 -15.10
N VAL A 374 18.86 6.14 -14.66
CA VAL A 374 17.88 7.03 -15.30
C VAL A 374 17.90 8.43 -14.71
N TRP A 375 18.00 8.55 -13.39
CA TRP A 375 17.88 9.86 -12.70
C TRP A 375 19.17 10.37 -12.07
N GLY A 376 20.21 9.56 -12.04
CA GLY A 376 21.44 9.86 -11.30
C GLY A 376 21.25 9.61 -9.79
N GLY A 377 22.21 9.01 -9.12
CA GLY A 377 22.17 8.75 -7.69
C GLY A 377 22.27 10.01 -6.81
#